data_f180a75e2a83e6e31389758d2cc1f284
#
_entry.id   f180a75e2a83e6e31389758d2cc1f284
#
_cell.length_a   1.000
_cell.length_b   1.000
_cell.length_c   1.000
_cell.angle_alpha   90.00
_cell.angle_beta   90.00
_cell.angle_gamma   90.00
#
_symmetry.space_group_name_H-M   'P 1'
#
loop_
_entity.id
_entity.type
_entity.pdbx_description
1 polymer ?
#
loop_
_entity_poly.entity_id
_entity_poly.type
_entity_poly.pdbx_seq_one_letter_code
_entity_poly.pdbx_strand_id
1 'polypeptide(L)'
;EGLYFAGQLNGTTGYEEAAGQGLWAGLNAALKVAGRPPFLLDRSQAYLGVMIDDLVTRGVDEPYRMFTSRAEYRMLLRHDNADRRLTPVGRALGLVDAERWEQFSQHTEAISQAERILREETHEGVPLEQCLRRPDVGWQTVCGWSEGAQQLALPPRAAEQVEIDAKYSGYLRRQEAQIARHLQVAEWPIPANFNYHAVPQLRVEAKQKFGRIQPRNVGQAGRISGITPADIAILLLYVRSGDLVLEPGADNPS
;
A
#
# COMPACT_ATOMS: atom_id res chain seq x y z
N GLU A 1 -8.72 7.19 -25.90
CA GLU A 1 -9.48 7.42 -24.66
C GLU A 1 -10.73 6.53 -24.64
N GLY A 2 -11.09 5.93 -23.46
CA GLY A 2 -12.26 5.02 -23.38
C GLY A 2 -11.97 3.56 -23.71
N LEU A 3 -10.75 3.20 -24.04
CA LEU A 3 -10.31 1.82 -24.24
C LEU A 3 -9.43 1.37 -23.08
N TYR A 4 -9.71 0.18 -22.54
CA TYR A 4 -8.99 -0.41 -21.42
C TYR A 4 -8.47 -1.80 -21.81
N PHE A 5 -7.25 -2.12 -21.37
CA PHE A 5 -6.61 -3.40 -21.65
C PHE A 5 -6.41 -4.20 -20.35
N ALA A 6 -6.50 -5.54 -20.47
CA ALA A 6 -6.22 -6.45 -19.37
C ALA A 6 -5.72 -7.80 -19.92
N GLY A 7 -5.04 -8.56 -19.08
CA GLY A 7 -4.54 -9.89 -19.42
C GLY A 7 -3.35 -9.84 -20.37
N GLN A 8 -3.29 -10.75 -21.33
CA GLN A 8 -2.13 -10.92 -22.22
C GLN A 8 -1.79 -9.65 -23.02
N LEU A 9 -2.80 -8.89 -23.43
CA LEU A 9 -2.60 -7.60 -24.13
C LEU A 9 -1.91 -6.55 -23.26
N ASN A 10 -1.87 -6.76 -21.95
CA ASN A 10 -1.29 -5.85 -20.99
C ASN A 10 -0.21 -6.53 -20.11
N GLY A 11 0.54 -7.45 -20.73
CA GLY A 11 1.74 -8.04 -20.15
C GLY A 11 1.52 -9.09 -19.06
N THR A 12 0.31 -9.64 -18.88
CA THR A 12 0.06 -10.69 -17.88
C THR A 12 -0.50 -11.96 -18.51
N THR A 13 0.05 -13.13 -18.13
CA THR A 13 -0.42 -14.45 -18.55
C THR A 13 -0.93 -15.33 -17.42
N GLY A 14 -0.61 -14.98 -16.15
CA GLY A 14 -1.14 -15.66 -14.97
C GLY A 14 -2.62 -15.33 -14.77
N TYR A 15 -3.41 -16.30 -14.32
CA TYR A 15 -4.86 -16.15 -14.15
C TYR A 15 -5.20 -15.06 -13.13
N GLU A 16 -4.48 -15.02 -12.02
CA GLU A 16 -4.70 -14.07 -10.94
C GLU A 16 -4.35 -12.64 -11.36
N GLU A 17 -3.23 -12.48 -12.05
CA GLU A 17 -2.80 -11.18 -12.57
C GLU A 17 -3.78 -10.66 -13.64
N ALA A 18 -4.20 -11.52 -14.54
CA ALA A 18 -5.15 -11.17 -15.60
C ALA A 18 -6.54 -10.83 -15.02
N ALA A 19 -7.01 -11.58 -14.02
CA ALA A 19 -8.25 -11.30 -13.31
C ALA A 19 -8.19 -9.97 -12.56
N GLY A 20 -7.06 -9.69 -11.86
CA GLY A 20 -6.82 -8.43 -11.18
C GLY A 20 -6.82 -7.22 -12.12
N GLN A 21 -6.17 -7.33 -13.28
CA GLN A 21 -6.21 -6.30 -14.32
C GLN A 21 -7.62 -6.11 -14.88
N GLY A 22 -8.34 -7.21 -15.14
CA GLY A 22 -9.72 -7.17 -15.62
C GLY A 22 -10.66 -6.44 -14.66
N LEU A 23 -10.56 -6.76 -13.36
CA LEU A 23 -11.30 -6.06 -12.30
C LEU A 23 -10.96 -4.56 -12.28
N TRP A 24 -9.68 -4.22 -12.33
CA TRP A 24 -9.22 -2.83 -12.33
C TRP A 24 -9.70 -2.04 -13.55
N ALA A 25 -9.55 -2.63 -14.73
CA ALA A 25 -9.98 -2.02 -15.99
C ALA A 25 -11.50 -1.82 -16.05
N GLY A 26 -12.27 -2.87 -15.71
CA GLY A 26 -13.73 -2.83 -15.70
C GLY A 26 -14.28 -1.82 -14.69
N LEU A 27 -13.72 -1.78 -13.48
CA LEU A 27 -14.10 -0.82 -12.45
C LEU A 27 -13.85 0.62 -12.92
N ASN A 28 -12.66 0.91 -13.43
CA ASN A 28 -12.32 2.26 -13.90
C ASN A 28 -13.13 2.66 -15.15
N ALA A 29 -13.47 1.72 -16.03
CA ALA A 29 -14.38 1.97 -17.13
C ALA A 29 -15.78 2.36 -16.63
N ALA A 30 -16.33 1.62 -15.67
CA ALA A 30 -17.61 1.93 -15.05
C ALA A 30 -17.63 3.28 -14.33
N LEU A 31 -16.60 3.57 -13.55
CA LEU A 31 -16.45 4.87 -12.87
C LEU A 31 -16.39 6.02 -13.87
N LYS A 32 -15.67 5.85 -14.97
CA LYS A 32 -15.59 6.87 -16.03
C LYS A 32 -16.95 7.12 -16.68
N VAL A 33 -17.70 6.06 -17.01
CA VAL A 33 -19.07 6.20 -17.55
C VAL A 33 -19.99 6.92 -16.56
N ALA A 34 -19.81 6.68 -15.25
CA ALA A 34 -20.56 7.33 -14.19
C ALA A 34 -20.06 8.75 -13.84
N GLY A 35 -19.06 9.30 -14.54
CA GLY A 35 -18.47 10.61 -14.25
C GLY A 35 -17.76 10.69 -12.90
N ARG A 36 -17.37 9.55 -12.32
CA ARG A 36 -16.68 9.44 -11.03
C ARG A 36 -15.15 9.44 -11.21
N PRO A 37 -14.40 9.90 -10.19
CA PRO A 37 -12.94 9.81 -10.20
C PRO A 37 -12.42 8.38 -10.42
N PRO A 38 -11.24 8.20 -11.03
CA PRO A 38 -10.67 6.87 -11.21
C PRO A 38 -10.32 6.25 -9.86
N PHE A 39 -10.49 4.93 -9.79
CA PHE A 39 -10.06 4.13 -8.67
C PHE A 39 -8.56 3.79 -8.81
N LEU A 40 -7.80 4.16 -7.81
CA LEU A 40 -6.36 3.89 -7.72
C LEU A 40 -6.06 3.23 -6.37
N LEU A 41 -5.16 2.28 -6.38
CA LEU A 41 -4.53 1.70 -5.19
C LEU A 41 -3.02 1.90 -5.31
N ASP A 42 -2.41 2.33 -4.23
CA ASP A 42 -0.96 2.41 -4.16
C ASP A 42 -0.31 1.07 -3.75
N ARG A 43 1.01 1.02 -3.79
CA ARG A 43 1.80 -0.17 -3.48
C ARG A 43 1.70 -0.61 -2.01
N SER A 44 1.29 0.26 -1.10
CA SER A 44 1.09 -0.05 0.32
C SER A 44 -0.30 -0.62 0.62
N GLN A 45 -1.26 -0.48 -0.30
CA GLN A 45 -2.64 -0.85 -0.08
C GLN A 45 -2.98 -2.27 -0.57
N ALA A 46 -2.40 -2.68 -1.71
CA ALA A 46 -2.70 -3.98 -2.29
C ALA A 46 -1.62 -4.48 -3.25
N TYR A 47 -1.55 -5.81 -3.44
CA TYR A 47 -0.75 -6.42 -4.53
C TYR A 47 -1.21 -5.96 -5.91
N LEU A 48 -2.50 -5.66 -6.10
CA LEU A 48 -2.99 -5.02 -7.32
C LEU A 48 -2.33 -3.67 -7.57
N GLY A 49 -2.16 -2.85 -6.53
CA GLY A 49 -1.43 -1.58 -6.61
C GLY A 49 0.03 -1.79 -7.01
N VAL A 50 0.72 -2.78 -6.42
CA VAL A 50 2.09 -3.14 -6.79
C VAL A 50 2.18 -3.55 -8.26
N MET A 51 1.28 -4.42 -8.74
CA MET A 51 1.24 -4.88 -10.13
C MET A 51 1.04 -3.73 -11.12
N ILE A 52 0.03 -2.91 -10.88
CA ILE A 52 -0.27 -1.79 -11.79
C ILE A 52 0.87 -0.77 -11.80
N ASP A 53 1.41 -0.44 -10.65
CA ASP A 53 2.56 0.48 -10.57
C ASP A 53 3.79 -0.07 -11.31
N ASP A 54 4.13 -1.35 -11.12
CA ASP A 54 5.23 -1.99 -11.86
C ASP A 54 5.01 -1.94 -13.38
N LEU A 55 3.80 -2.27 -13.84
CA LEU A 55 3.47 -2.29 -15.27
C LEU A 55 3.55 -0.89 -15.91
N VAL A 56 3.06 0.14 -15.23
CA VAL A 56 3.03 1.50 -15.80
C VAL A 56 4.36 2.25 -15.66
N THR A 57 5.20 1.89 -14.69
CA THR A 57 6.45 2.60 -14.43
C THR A 57 7.68 1.92 -15.03
N ARG A 58 7.73 0.60 -14.99
CA ARG A 58 8.86 -0.21 -15.46
C ARG A 58 8.62 -0.83 -16.82
N GLY A 59 7.35 -1.09 -17.16
CA GLY A 59 7.01 -1.93 -18.30
C GLY A 59 7.39 -3.39 -18.06
N VAL A 60 7.27 -4.20 -19.10
CA VAL A 60 7.67 -5.62 -19.08
C VAL A 60 8.26 -6.02 -20.42
N ASP A 61 9.39 -6.75 -20.37
CA ASP A 61 10.02 -7.40 -21.53
C ASP A 61 9.57 -8.87 -21.65
N GLU A 62 9.05 -9.42 -20.55
CA GLU A 62 8.49 -10.78 -20.43
C GLU A 62 7.16 -10.74 -19.66
N PRO A 63 6.32 -11.79 -19.72
CA PRO A 63 5.06 -11.82 -19.00
C PRO A 63 5.24 -11.57 -17.50
N TYR A 64 4.53 -10.57 -16.99
CA TYR A 64 4.58 -10.19 -15.58
C TYR A 64 4.01 -11.30 -14.69
N ARG A 65 4.74 -11.62 -13.62
CA ARG A 65 4.29 -12.49 -12.54
C ARG A 65 4.43 -11.77 -11.22
N MET A 66 3.37 -11.88 -10.41
CA MET A 66 3.33 -11.30 -9.06
C MET A 66 4.01 -12.23 -8.08
N PHE A 67 5.20 -11.84 -7.62
CA PHE A 67 5.91 -12.48 -6.52
C PHE A 67 5.88 -11.59 -5.28
N THR A 68 5.87 -12.21 -4.10
CA THR A 68 5.91 -11.49 -2.82
C THR A 68 7.16 -10.61 -2.67
N SER A 69 8.25 -10.97 -3.36
CA SER A 69 9.48 -10.17 -3.42
C SER A 69 9.33 -8.82 -4.12
N ARG A 70 8.26 -8.62 -4.91
CA ARG A 70 7.96 -7.34 -5.56
C ARG A 70 7.30 -6.34 -4.62
N ALA A 71 6.74 -6.80 -3.50
CA ALA A 71 6.06 -5.96 -2.52
C ALA A 71 7.00 -5.59 -1.37
N GLU A 72 7.27 -4.30 -1.20
CA GLU A 72 8.07 -3.72 -0.12
C GLU A 72 7.37 -3.90 1.24
N TYR A 73 6.05 -3.83 1.24
CA TYR A 73 5.22 -3.81 2.44
C TYR A 73 4.52 -5.15 2.70
N ARG A 74 5.19 -6.27 2.39
CA ARG A 74 4.60 -7.63 2.48
C ARG A 74 4.15 -8.03 3.88
N MET A 75 4.68 -7.41 4.95
CA MET A 75 4.22 -7.64 6.31
C MET A 75 2.83 -7.03 6.56
N LEU A 76 2.49 -5.96 5.85
CA LEU A 76 1.18 -5.34 5.86
C LEU A 76 0.23 -6.02 4.85
N LEU A 77 0.75 -6.35 3.65
CA LEU A 77 -0.03 -6.93 2.55
C LEU A 77 -0.16 -8.46 2.68
N ARG A 78 -0.76 -8.92 3.76
CA ARG A 78 -0.98 -10.36 3.99
C ARG A 78 -2.33 -10.79 3.42
N HIS A 79 -2.46 -12.10 3.13
CA HIS A 79 -3.73 -12.68 2.66
C HIS A 79 -4.78 -12.72 3.78
N ASP A 80 -4.34 -12.96 5.02
CA ASP A 80 -5.20 -13.07 6.20
C ASP A 80 -5.93 -11.77 6.56
N ASN A 81 -5.37 -10.61 6.21
CA ASN A 81 -5.95 -9.29 6.50
C ASN A 81 -6.46 -8.55 5.25
N ALA A 82 -6.49 -9.21 4.09
CA ALA A 82 -6.87 -8.57 2.83
C ALA A 82 -8.33 -8.06 2.85
N ASP A 83 -9.21 -8.79 3.51
CA ASP A 83 -10.61 -8.41 3.68
C ASP A 83 -10.73 -7.10 4.48
N ARG A 84 -10.02 -6.96 5.58
CA ARG A 84 -10.05 -5.73 6.41
C ARG A 84 -9.50 -4.51 5.68
N ARG A 85 -8.53 -4.70 4.77
CA ARG A 85 -7.96 -3.60 3.97
C ARG A 85 -8.84 -3.21 2.78
N LEU A 86 -9.48 -4.17 2.12
CA LEU A 86 -10.10 -3.96 0.81
C LEU A 86 -11.64 -4.06 0.80
N THR A 87 -12.28 -4.80 1.73
CA THR A 87 -13.76 -4.92 1.75
C THR A 87 -14.46 -3.58 1.95
N PRO A 88 -14.01 -2.67 2.85
CA PRO A 88 -14.60 -1.33 2.96
C PRO A 88 -14.52 -0.53 1.66
N VAL A 89 -13.38 -0.63 0.96
CA VAL A 89 -13.18 0.02 -0.34
C VAL A 89 -14.11 -0.57 -1.38
N GLY A 90 -14.20 -1.90 -1.45
CA GLY A 90 -15.12 -2.62 -2.35
C GLY A 90 -16.59 -2.25 -2.08
N ARG A 91 -16.98 -2.07 -0.81
CA ARG A 91 -18.33 -1.63 -0.42
C ARG A 91 -18.63 -0.22 -0.93
N ALA A 92 -17.72 0.71 -0.75
CA ALA A 92 -17.87 2.09 -1.23
C ALA A 92 -17.97 2.19 -2.76
N LEU A 93 -17.39 1.22 -3.46
CA LEU A 93 -17.43 1.09 -4.93
C LEU A 93 -18.64 0.33 -5.45
N GLY A 94 -19.46 -0.28 -4.56
CA GLY A 94 -20.63 -1.06 -4.93
C GLY A 94 -20.32 -2.50 -5.36
N LEU A 95 -19.12 -3.01 -5.05
CA LEU A 95 -18.68 -4.38 -5.38
C LEU A 95 -19.02 -5.41 -4.30
N VAL A 96 -19.38 -4.96 -3.12
CA VAL A 96 -19.73 -5.79 -1.96
C VAL A 96 -21.21 -5.61 -1.64
N ASP A 97 -21.96 -6.70 -1.70
CA ASP A 97 -23.38 -6.73 -1.37
C ASP A 97 -23.65 -6.59 0.14
N ALA A 98 -24.92 -6.58 0.53
CA ALA A 98 -25.32 -6.36 1.92
C ALA A 98 -24.97 -7.57 2.80
N GLU A 99 -25.16 -8.79 2.30
CA GLU A 99 -24.87 -10.02 3.06
C GLU A 99 -23.37 -10.16 3.36
N ARG A 100 -22.53 -9.98 2.35
CA ARG A 100 -21.08 -10.03 2.51
C ARG A 100 -20.55 -8.92 3.41
N TRP A 101 -21.18 -7.73 3.34
CA TRP A 101 -20.85 -6.63 4.24
C TRP A 101 -21.20 -6.93 5.68
N GLU A 102 -22.36 -7.53 5.94
CA GLU A 102 -22.78 -7.94 7.27
C GLU A 102 -21.83 -8.96 7.88
N GLN A 103 -21.49 -10.01 7.15
CA GLN A 103 -20.52 -11.03 7.57
C GLN A 103 -19.15 -10.41 7.90
N PHE A 104 -18.69 -9.49 7.06
CA PHE A 104 -17.43 -8.75 7.29
C PHE A 104 -17.51 -7.89 8.55
N SER A 105 -18.63 -7.17 8.75
CA SER A 105 -18.83 -6.28 9.90
C SER A 105 -18.83 -7.07 11.20
N GLN A 106 -19.55 -8.20 11.25
CA GLN A 106 -19.58 -9.08 12.43
C GLN A 106 -18.20 -9.64 12.75
N HIS A 107 -17.46 -10.08 11.74
CA HIS A 107 -16.08 -10.58 11.93
C HIS A 107 -15.15 -9.49 12.46
N THR A 108 -15.22 -8.29 11.91
CA THR A 108 -14.37 -7.16 12.33
C THR A 108 -14.74 -6.68 13.73
N GLU A 109 -16.01 -6.63 14.06
CA GLU A 109 -16.50 -6.27 15.40
C GLU A 109 -15.99 -7.27 16.45
N ALA A 110 -16.05 -8.58 16.17
CA ALA A 110 -15.55 -9.60 17.09
C ALA A 110 -14.03 -9.44 17.35
N ILE A 111 -13.24 -9.15 16.32
CA ILE A 111 -11.82 -8.84 16.47
C ILE A 111 -11.62 -7.59 17.34
N SER A 112 -12.38 -6.51 17.09
CA SER A 112 -12.25 -5.26 17.83
C SER A 112 -12.60 -5.43 19.31
N GLN A 113 -13.59 -6.24 19.63
CA GLN A 113 -13.95 -6.59 21.02
C GLN A 113 -12.81 -7.37 21.70
N ALA A 114 -12.24 -8.35 21.02
CA ALA A 114 -11.09 -9.10 21.53
C ALA A 114 -9.88 -8.20 21.79
N GLU A 115 -9.54 -7.30 20.85
CA GLU A 115 -8.46 -6.34 21.01
C GLU A 115 -8.67 -5.38 22.19
N ARG A 116 -9.94 -4.99 22.46
CA ARG A 116 -10.26 -4.17 23.62
C ARG A 116 -9.99 -4.93 24.92
N ILE A 117 -10.47 -6.18 25.04
CA ILE A 117 -10.19 -7.03 26.21
C ILE A 117 -8.69 -7.20 26.44
N LEU A 118 -7.93 -7.46 25.36
CA LEU A 118 -6.48 -7.63 25.44
C LEU A 118 -5.75 -6.37 25.96
N ARG A 119 -6.28 -5.18 25.69
CA ARG A 119 -5.69 -3.91 26.19
C ARG A 119 -6.11 -3.58 27.61
N GLU A 120 -7.34 -3.90 27.99
CA GLU A 120 -7.95 -3.50 29.27
C GLU A 120 -7.65 -4.48 30.40
N GLU A 121 -7.50 -5.77 30.08
CA GLU A 121 -7.28 -6.81 31.08
C GLU A 121 -5.79 -7.21 31.20
N THR A 122 -5.44 -7.74 32.36
CA THR A 122 -4.06 -8.13 32.69
C THR A 122 -4.00 -9.53 33.27
N HIS A 123 -2.89 -10.23 33.05
CA HIS A 123 -2.52 -11.46 33.73
C HIS A 123 -1.21 -11.23 34.49
N GLU A 124 -1.21 -11.47 35.80
CA GLU A 124 -0.05 -11.22 36.69
C GLU A 124 0.53 -9.79 36.57
N GLY A 125 -0.37 -8.79 36.36
CA GLY A 125 0.04 -7.39 36.20
C GLY A 125 0.57 -7.00 34.82
N VAL A 126 0.57 -7.94 33.87
CA VAL A 126 0.99 -7.71 32.47
C VAL A 126 -0.24 -7.65 31.56
N PRO A 127 -0.41 -6.62 30.71
CA PRO A 127 -1.51 -6.57 29.75
C PRO A 127 -1.60 -7.84 28.90
N LEU A 128 -2.81 -8.35 28.70
CA LEU A 128 -3.01 -9.59 27.92
C LEU A 128 -2.49 -9.45 26.48
N GLU A 129 -2.58 -8.26 25.88
CA GLU A 129 -1.96 -7.97 24.58
C GLU A 129 -0.45 -8.27 24.58
N GLN A 130 0.25 -7.90 25.65
CA GLN A 130 1.68 -8.16 25.77
C GLN A 130 1.96 -9.64 26.01
N CYS A 131 1.11 -10.33 26.78
CA CYS A 131 1.22 -11.77 26.98
C CYS A 131 1.04 -12.53 25.66
N LEU A 132 0.05 -12.14 24.83
CA LEU A 132 -0.25 -12.80 23.56
C LEU A 132 0.85 -12.62 22.49
N ARG A 133 1.76 -11.66 22.66
CA ARG A 133 2.95 -11.51 21.80
C ARG A 133 3.98 -12.63 21.96
N ARG A 134 3.91 -13.37 23.06
CA ARG A 134 4.82 -14.49 23.31
C ARG A 134 4.50 -15.64 22.36
N PRO A 135 5.52 -16.35 21.83
CA PRO A 135 5.30 -17.45 20.88
C PRO A 135 4.48 -18.61 21.47
N ASP A 136 4.63 -18.85 22.77
CA ASP A 136 4.01 -19.94 23.54
C ASP A 136 2.58 -19.63 23.98
N VAL A 137 2.08 -18.41 23.79
CA VAL A 137 0.75 -17.97 24.19
C VAL A 137 -0.15 -17.86 22.97
N GLY A 138 -1.31 -18.53 22.99
CA GLY A 138 -2.39 -18.41 22.03
C GLY A 138 -3.67 -17.88 22.65
N TRP A 139 -4.70 -17.65 21.83
CA TRP A 139 -6.01 -17.15 22.29
C TRP A 139 -6.65 -18.05 23.35
N GLN A 140 -6.53 -19.37 23.19
CA GLN A 140 -7.06 -20.34 24.18
C GLN A 140 -6.41 -20.18 25.56
N THR A 141 -5.11 -19.85 25.59
CA THR A 141 -4.41 -19.55 26.84
C THR A 141 -4.95 -18.29 27.48
N VAL A 142 -5.20 -17.25 26.68
CA VAL A 142 -5.80 -15.99 27.13
C VAL A 142 -7.21 -16.21 27.69
N CYS A 143 -8.04 -17.05 27.06
CA CYS A 143 -9.34 -17.44 27.59
C CYS A 143 -9.27 -18.10 28.98
N GLY A 144 -8.17 -18.82 29.28
CA GLY A 144 -7.95 -19.39 30.62
C GLY A 144 -7.56 -18.33 31.68
N TRP A 145 -7.16 -17.13 31.27
CA TRP A 145 -6.76 -16.03 32.17
C TRP A 145 -7.80 -14.91 32.30
N SER A 146 -8.73 -14.83 31.35
CA SER A 146 -9.70 -13.74 31.23
C SER A 146 -11.10 -14.27 31.05
N GLU A 147 -11.99 -13.95 31.96
CA GLU A 147 -13.41 -14.28 31.86
C GLU A 147 -14.06 -13.55 30.66
N GLY A 148 -13.65 -12.29 30.38
CA GLY A 148 -14.12 -11.52 29.24
C GLY A 148 -13.74 -12.19 27.91
N ALA A 149 -12.49 -12.66 27.77
CA ALA A 149 -12.04 -13.39 26.59
C ALA A 149 -12.79 -14.73 26.41
N GLN A 150 -13.04 -15.45 27.51
CA GLN A 150 -13.78 -16.71 27.48
C GLN A 150 -15.23 -16.50 27.04
N GLN A 151 -15.93 -15.49 27.59
CA GLN A 151 -17.33 -15.18 27.29
C GLN A 151 -17.52 -14.67 25.86
N LEU A 152 -16.50 -14.04 25.28
CA LEU A 152 -16.59 -13.53 23.89
C LEU A 152 -16.78 -14.66 22.87
N ALA A 153 -16.39 -15.91 23.19
CA ALA A 153 -16.56 -17.09 22.33
C ALA A 153 -16.10 -16.82 20.88
N LEU A 154 -14.92 -16.22 20.72
CA LEU A 154 -14.41 -15.74 19.45
C LEU A 154 -14.36 -16.87 18.40
N PRO A 155 -14.88 -16.66 17.17
CA PRO A 155 -14.75 -17.65 16.10
C PRO A 155 -13.28 -17.97 15.79
N PRO A 156 -12.93 -19.23 15.43
CA PRO A 156 -11.55 -19.65 15.24
C PRO A 156 -10.74 -18.75 14.31
N ARG A 157 -11.34 -18.33 13.19
CA ARG A 157 -10.69 -17.42 12.24
C ARG A 157 -10.39 -16.04 12.85
N ALA A 158 -11.29 -15.52 13.68
CA ALA A 158 -11.09 -14.23 14.36
C ALA A 158 -10.03 -14.37 15.47
N ALA A 159 -10.01 -15.50 16.20
CA ALA A 159 -8.98 -15.78 17.19
C ALA A 159 -7.59 -15.86 16.58
N GLU A 160 -7.44 -16.59 15.48
CA GLU A 160 -6.19 -16.67 14.71
C GLU A 160 -5.72 -15.27 14.25
N GLN A 161 -6.67 -14.44 13.77
CA GLN A 161 -6.35 -13.09 13.33
C GLN A 161 -5.85 -12.21 14.48
N VAL A 162 -6.49 -12.27 15.64
CA VAL A 162 -6.08 -11.53 16.84
C VAL A 162 -4.68 -11.97 17.30
N GLU A 163 -4.39 -13.26 17.27
CA GLU A 163 -3.05 -13.78 17.59
C GLU A 163 -1.99 -13.25 16.62
N ILE A 164 -2.25 -13.32 15.33
CA ILE A 164 -1.34 -12.82 14.29
C ILE A 164 -1.08 -11.34 14.50
N ASP A 165 -2.12 -10.54 14.67
CA ASP A 165 -1.99 -9.09 14.81
C ASP A 165 -1.22 -8.70 16.08
N ALA A 166 -1.46 -9.38 17.21
CA ALA A 166 -0.71 -9.16 18.43
C ALA A 166 0.78 -9.48 18.25
N LYS A 167 1.11 -10.65 17.67
CA LYS A 167 2.49 -11.10 17.46
C LYS A 167 3.26 -10.22 16.46
N TYR A 168 2.59 -9.72 15.43
CA TYR A 168 3.19 -8.86 14.41
C TYR A 168 3.11 -7.36 14.71
N SER A 169 2.42 -6.94 15.77
CA SER A 169 2.15 -5.53 16.08
C SER A 169 3.38 -4.62 16.06
N GLY A 170 4.52 -5.10 16.55
CA GLY A 170 5.77 -4.33 16.57
C GLY A 170 6.39 -4.14 15.19
N TYR A 171 6.23 -5.11 14.30
CA TYR A 171 6.70 -5.03 12.91
C TYR A 171 5.77 -4.15 12.08
N LEU A 172 4.47 -4.29 12.26
CA LEU A 172 3.45 -3.50 11.56
C LEU A 172 3.62 -2.01 11.84
N ARG A 173 3.74 -1.61 13.11
CA ARG A 173 3.99 -0.21 13.50
C ARG A 173 5.24 0.39 12.83
N ARG A 174 6.32 -0.39 12.72
CA ARG A 174 7.54 0.06 12.02
C ARG A 174 7.30 0.24 10.53
N GLN A 175 6.57 -0.68 9.91
CA GLN A 175 6.25 -0.61 8.48
C GLN A 175 5.29 0.55 8.16
N GLU A 176 4.27 0.77 8.98
CA GLU A 176 3.35 1.91 8.87
C GLU A 176 4.09 3.25 8.98
N ALA A 177 5.01 3.38 9.94
CA ALA A 177 5.84 4.57 10.06
C ALA A 177 6.78 4.77 8.86
N GLN A 178 7.23 3.69 8.23
CA GLN A 178 8.01 3.74 7.00
C GLN A 178 7.13 4.19 5.81
N ILE A 179 5.92 3.63 5.68
CA ILE A 179 4.95 4.02 4.65
C ILE A 179 4.61 5.51 4.78
N ALA A 180 4.26 5.97 5.98
CA ALA A 180 3.94 7.38 6.21
C ALA A 180 5.07 8.32 5.79
N ARG A 181 6.32 7.95 6.10
CA ARG A 181 7.50 8.71 5.64
C ARG A 181 7.68 8.67 4.13
N HIS A 182 7.50 7.49 3.50
CA HIS A 182 7.60 7.35 2.06
C HIS A 182 6.53 8.16 1.33
N LEU A 183 5.29 8.13 1.81
CA LEU A 183 4.19 8.90 1.22
C LEU A 183 4.43 10.41 1.33
N GLN A 184 4.88 10.89 2.50
CA GLN A 184 5.24 12.31 2.66
C GLN A 184 6.33 12.75 1.68
N VAL A 185 7.34 11.90 1.48
CA VAL A 185 8.44 12.18 0.56
C VAL A 185 7.99 12.04 -0.89
N ALA A 186 7.17 11.03 -1.19
CA ALA A 186 6.68 10.77 -2.55
C ALA A 186 5.83 11.92 -3.12
N GLU A 187 5.02 12.54 -2.28
CA GLU A 187 4.16 13.67 -2.69
C GLU A 187 4.91 15.00 -2.81
N TRP A 188 6.19 15.04 -2.44
CA TRP A 188 6.96 16.28 -2.52
C TRP A 188 7.05 16.77 -3.96
N PRO A 189 6.50 17.96 -4.26
CA PRO A 189 6.43 18.45 -5.63
C PRO A 189 7.83 18.81 -6.14
N ILE A 190 8.08 18.50 -7.41
CA ILE A 190 9.26 18.96 -8.13
C ILE A 190 8.79 20.08 -9.07
N PRO A 191 9.40 21.28 -9.01
CA PRO A 191 9.05 22.39 -9.91
C PRO A 191 9.17 21.98 -11.38
N ALA A 192 8.23 22.41 -12.21
CA ALA A 192 8.21 22.06 -13.64
C ALA A 192 9.47 22.53 -14.41
N ASN A 193 10.10 23.60 -13.94
CA ASN A 193 11.33 24.17 -14.51
C ASN A 193 12.59 23.75 -13.75
N PHE A 194 12.57 22.61 -13.03
CA PHE A 194 13.72 22.13 -12.29
C PHE A 194 14.82 21.64 -13.25
N ASN A 195 16.01 22.23 -13.16
CA ASN A 195 17.16 21.86 -14.00
C ASN A 195 17.94 20.71 -13.39
N TYR A 196 17.61 19.49 -13.76
CA TYR A 196 18.28 18.27 -13.30
C TYR A 196 19.76 18.22 -13.71
N HIS A 197 20.13 18.86 -14.83
CA HIS A 197 21.52 18.86 -15.33
C HIS A 197 22.46 19.66 -14.44
N ALA A 198 21.95 20.68 -13.77
CA ALA A 198 22.71 21.53 -12.88
C ALA A 198 22.97 20.92 -11.48
N VAL A 199 22.37 19.78 -11.15
CA VAL A 199 22.62 19.08 -9.88
C VAL A 199 23.92 18.27 -9.97
N PRO A 200 25.03 18.68 -9.30
CA PRO A 200 26.36 18.12 -9.55
C PRO A 200 26.47 16.61 -9.26
N GLN A 201 25.85 16.16 -8.15
CA GLN A 201 26.01 14.81 -7.63
C GLN A 201 25.06 13.78 -8.28
N LEU A 202 24.10 14.21 -9.10
CA LEU A 202 23.26 13.29 -9.84
C LEU A 202 24.05 12.56 -10.92
N ARG A 203 23.84 11.25 -11.03
CA ARG A 203 24.41 10.46 -12.13
C ARG A 203 23.91 10.96 -13.48
N VAL A 204 24.75 10.84 -14.50
CA VAL A 204 24.42 11.26 -15.88
C VAL A 204 23.12 10.60 -16.36
N GLU A 205 22.96 9.30 -16.10
CA GLU A 205 21.75 8.54 -16.44
C GLU A 205 20.49 9.12 -15.76
N ALA A 206 20.59 9.46 -14.46
CA ALA A 206 19.48 10.04 -13.71
C ALA A 206 19.11 11.43 -14.28
N LYS A 207 20.09 12.28 -14.57
CA LYS A 207 19.89 13.59 -15.19
C LYS A 207 19.13 13.48 -16.52
N GLN A 208 19.56 12.55 -17.39
CA GLN A 208 18.92 12.34 -18.70
C GLN A 208 17.48 11.83 -18.55
N LYS A 209 17.23 10.87 -17.64
CA LYS A 209 15.90 10.31 -17.41
C LYS A 209 14.95 11.32 -16.80
N PHE A 210 15.38 12.04 -15.78
CA PHE A 210 14.59 13.11 -15.18
C PHE A 210 14.29 14.24 -16.16
N GLY A 211 15.29 14.67 -16.93
CA GLY A 211 15.10 15.70 -17.96
C GLY A 211 14.12 15.30 -19.06
N ARG A 212 14.10 14.00 -19.43
CA ARG A 212 13.16 13.49 -20.44
C ARG A 212 11.74 13.31 -19.90
N ILE A 213 11.58 12.79 -18.68
CA ILE A 213 10.30 12.38 -18.10
C ILE A 213 9.62 13.51 -17.35
N GLN A 214 10.40 14.47 -16.82
CA GLN A 214 9.92 15.63 -16.05
C GLN A 214 8.94 15.20 -14.93
N PRO A 215 9.41 14.37 -13.95
CA PRO A 215 8.53 13.90 -12.90
C PRO A 215 7.97 15.04 -12.07
N ARG A 216 6.67 14.98 -11.74
CA ARG A 216 5.95 16.03 -11.00
C ARG A 216 6.23 16.01 -9.50
N ASN A 217 6.62 14.86 -8.98
CA ASN A 217 6.96 14.68 -7.56
C ASN A 217 8.06 13.63 -7.40
N VAL A 218 8.61 13.57 -6.20
CA VAL A 218 9.71 12.66 -5.85
C VAL A 218 9.32 11.19 -5.98
N GLY A 219 8.06 10.83 -5.68
CA GLY A 219 7.54 9.48 -5.85
C GLY A 219 7.53 9.05 -7.32
N GLN A 220 7.12 9.91 -8.22
CA GLN A 220 7.20 9.64 -9.65
C GLN A 220 8.66 9.51 -10.11
N ALA A 221 9.54 10.37 -9.62
CA ALA A 221 10.97 10.29 -9.92
C ALA A 221 11.58 8.94 -9.49
N GLY A 222 11.23 8.47 -8.29
CA GLY A 222 11.74 7.20 -7.74
C GLY A 222 11.27 5.95 -8.47
N ARG A 223 10.16 6.02 -9.20
CA ARG A 223 9.61 4.90 -9.98
C ARG A 223 10.23 4.77 -11.38
N ILE A 224 10.98 5.75 -11.83
CA ILE A 224 11.63 5.70 -13.15
C ILE A 224 12.68 4.59 -13.17
N SER A 225 12.59 3.70 -14.16
CA SER A 225 13.54 2.57 -14.32
C SER A 225 15.00 3.06 -14.36
N GLY A 226 15.89 2.43 -13.58
CA GLY A 226 17.31 2.76 -13.47
C GLY A 226 17.63 3.94 -12.54
N ILE A 227 16.64 4.55 -11.90
CA ILE A 227 16.84 5.50 -10.80
C ILE A 227 17.08 4.72 -9.50
N THR A 228 18.09 5.16 -8.74
CA THR A 228 18.46 4.53 -7.48
C THR A 228 17.98 5.34 -6.27
N PRO A 229 17.89 4.72 -5.08
CA PRO A 229 17.60 5.46 -3.84
C PRO A 229 18.60 6.61 -3.58
N ALA A 230 19.86 6.47 -4.01
CA ALA A 230 20.86 7.53 -3.89
C ALA A 230 20.52 8.74 -4.78
N ASP A 231 20.06 8.51 -6.02
CA ASP A 231 19.61 9.60 -6.90
C ASP A 231 18.43 10.36 -6.30
N ILE A 232 17.48 9.64 -5.68
CA ILE A 232 16.34 10.25 -5.00
C ILE A 232 16.76 11.05 -3.78
N ALA A 233 17.70 10.53 -2.97
CA ALA A 233 18.23 11.26 -1.82
C ALA A 233 18.91 12.59 -2.24
N ILE A 234 19.69 12.55 -3.32
CA ILE A 234 20.30 13.74 -3.89
C ILE A 234 19.24 14.71 -4.42
N LEU A 235 18.28 14.24 -5.21
CA LEU A 235 17.18 15.06 -5.72
C LEU A 235 16.42 15.76 -4.59
N LEU A 236 16.10 15.02 -3.52
CA LEU A 236 15.43 15.55 -2.33
C LEU A 236 16.19 16.68 -1.65
N LEU A 237 17.52 16.59 -1.55
CA LEU A 237 18.32 17.66 -0.96
C LEU A 237 18.12 18.97 -1.73
N TYR A 238 18.15 18.95 -3.05
CA TYR A 238 18.00 20.14 -3.88
C TYR A 238 16.56 20.65 -3.96
N VAL A 239 15.57 19.76 -3.96
CA VAL A 239 14.14 20.15 -3.93
C VAL A 239 13.77 20.76 -2.56
N ARG A 240 14.39 20.32 -1.46
CA ARG A 240 14.12 20.83 -0.09
C ARG A 240 14.87 22.11 0.26
N SER A 241 16.11 22.25 -0.19
CA SER A 241 16.96 23.39 0.18
C SER A 241 16.47 24.73 -0.40
N GLY A 242 15.56 24.68 -1.37
CA GLY A 242 15.14 25.90 -2.08
C GLY A 242 16.26 26.47 -2.99
N ASP A 243 17.44 25.88 -3.01
CA ASP A 243 18.47 26.10 -4.03
C ASP A 243 17.99 25.49 -5.35
N LEU A 244 16.86 26.06 -5.82
CA LEU A 244 16.22 25.68 -7.05
C LEU A 244 17.18 26.06 -8.18
N VAL A 245 17.80 25.08 -8.77
CA VAL A 245 18.47 25.21 -10.03
C VAL A 245 17.38 25.31 -11.08
N LEU A 246 16.77 26.47 -11.17
CA LEU A 246 15.74 26.78 -12.15
C LEU A 246 16.43 27.14 -13.48
N GLU A 247 15.87 26.68 -14.61
CA GLU A 247 16.29 27.19 -15.90
C GLU A 247 15.89 28.66 -16.01
N PRO A 248 16.80 29.55 -16.43
CA PRO A 248 16.44 30.94 -16.67
C PRO A 248 15.51 31.02 -17.91
N GLY A 249 14.24 31.35 -17.68
CA GLY A 249 13.33 31.75 -18.75
C GLY A 249 12.29 30.75 -19.18
N ALA A 250 11.20 30.69 -18.42
CA ALA A 250 9.87 30.52 -18.98
C ALA A 250 8.99 31.58 -18.30
N ASP A 251 8.92 32.72 -18.91
CA ASP A 251 7.95 33.76 -18.55
C ASP A 251 6.55 33.15 -18.58
N ASN A 252 5.82 33.38 -17.50
CA ASN A 252 4.42 33.05 -17.35
C ASN A 252 3.63 33.82 -18.42
N PRO A 253 2.84 33.18 -19.28
CA PRO A 253 1.87 33.96 -20.07
C PRO A 253 0.75 34.38 -19.12
N SER A 254 0.63 35.68 -18.99
CA SER A 254 -0.47 36.44 -18.40
C SER A 254 -1.84 36.00 -18.89
#